data_3a1f919255e852b753f9441c6ffc95a8
#
_entry.id   3a1f919255e852b753f9441c6ffc95a8
#
_cell.length_a   1.000
_cell.length_b   1.000
_cell.length_c   1.000
_cell.angle_alpha   90.00
_cell.angle_beta   90.00
_cell.angle_gamma   90.00
#
_symmetry.space_group_name_H-M   'P 1'
#
loop_
_entity.id
_entity.type
_entity.pdbx_description
1 polymer ?
#
loop_
_entity_poly.entity_id
_entity_poly.type
_entity_poly.pdbx_seq_one_letter_code
_entity_poly.pdbx_strand_id
1 'polypeptide(L)'
;AAAKLMISCEAFVAAAVLGVVLFLNFYHSYNDGILYSERLNQMKEVTTQLFEGLNDVLELRWADARSHTNQLMRSGIHTSQELYQFIKEQEEVCDMPQKGTSLVAVDTRGRYYTSSGAMGLTENINYFFDEPEHVSFVSSSLNGGTTNIVFMYRLSSPMEISDGDDRISLMYFGTVQAMQELGQYFNCKAYNDNNSVYVLDQNGSKIFSSNSIELISGHNVYSVLRQMEYLHGSNFEQTQQELNSNGIAYSNAVLDGEEYYYALRHLDTADWTLMFLIPSSYVAVNTVNLVDTTGSIIMTFAGVMLVLCVGFVYLVLRSQQKEALRAERNNTRRMEELNSILEAKNEQLRQANTEIENARRAAEVANKAKTTFL
;
A
#
# COMPACT_ATOMS: atom_id res chain seq x y z
N ALA A 1 -19.74 -51.88 -10.60
CA ALA A 1 -18.94 -51.41 -9.47
C ALA A 1 -17.76 -50.56 -9.95
N ALA A 2 -16.89 -51.03 -10.85
CA ALA A 2 -15.71 -50.33 -11.33
C ALA A 2 -16.00 -48.96 -11.96
N ALA A 3 -17.03 -48.85 -12.83
CA ALA A 3 -17.42 -47.56 -13.44
C ALA A 3 -17.87 -46.51 -12.38
N LYS A 4 -18.63 -46.90 -11.38
CA LYS A 4 -19.03 -45.96 -10.31
C LYS A 4 -17.84 -45.49 -9.48
N LEU A 5 -16.86 -46.37 -9.25
CA LEU A 5 -15.66 -46.01 -8.50
C LEU A 5 -14.74 -45.10 -9.30
N MET A 6 -14.60 -45.30 -10.62
CA MET A 6 -13.84 -44.46 -11.54
C MET A 6 -14.40 -43.04 -11.56
N ILE A 7 -15.73 -42.92 -11.70
CA ILE A 7 -16.45 -41.63 -11.61
C ILE A 7 -16.23 -40.97 -10.25
N SER A 8 -16.23 -41.75 -9.16
CA SER A 8 -15.96 -41.20 -7.80
C SER A 8 -14.52 -40.70 -7.65
N CYS A 9 -13.52 -41.37 -8.25
CA CYS A 9 -12.13 -40.93 -8.22
C CYS A 9 -11.92 -39.70 -9.09
N GLU A 10 -12.51 -39.61 -10.26
CA GLU A 10 -12.46 -38.43 -11.12
C GLU A 10 -13.12 -37.21 -10.43
N ALA A 11 -14.28 -37.41 -9.80
CA ALA A 11 -14.96 -36.37 -9.02
C ALA A 11 -14.12 -35.91 -7.81
N PHE A 12 -13.42 -36.83 -7.15
CA PHE A 12 -12.52 -36.50 -6.03
C PHE A 12 -11.32 -35.68 -6.50
N VAL A 13 -10.67 -36.08 -7.59
CA VAL A 13 -9.54 -35.31 -8.18
C VAL A 13 -10.00 -33.93 -8.61
N ALA A 14 -11.14 -33.82 -9.29
CA ALA A 14 -11.71 -32.54 -9.71
C ALA A 14 -12.02 -31.63 -8.52
N ALA A 15 -12.59 -32.17 -7.44
CA ALA A 15 -12.87 -31.44 -6.20
C ALA A 15 -11.58 -31.00 -5.50
N ALA A 16 -10.55 -31.82 -5.46
CA ALA A 16 -9.24 -31.46 -4.91
C ALA A 16 -8.57 -30.34 -5.68
N VAL A 17 -8.56 -30.40 -7.02
CA VAL A 17 -8.03 -29.34 -7.88
C VAL A 17 -8.79 -28.03 -7.68
N LEU A 18 -10.12 -28.09 -7.66
CA LEU A 18 -10.96 -26.91 -7.41
C LEU A 18 -10.69 -26.31 -6.03
N GLY A 19 -10.54 -27.14 -4.99
CA GLY A 19 -10.20 -26.72 -3.65
C GLY A 19 -8.84 -25.99 -3.58
N VAL A 20 -7.82 -26.50 -4.29
CA VAL A 20 -6.50 -25.86 -4.37
C VAL A 20 -6.61 -24.50 -5.08
N VAL A 21 -7.32 -24.40 -6.19
CA VAL A 21 -7.51 -23.15 -6.93
C VAL A 21 -8.24 -22.10 -6.07
N LEU A 22 -9.31 -22.49 -5.41
CA LEU A 22 -10.05 -21.59 -4.50
C LEU A 22 -9.19 -21.14 -3.31
N PHE A 23 -8.39 -22.05 -2.74
CA PHE A 23 -7.47 -21.72 -1.66
C PHE A 23 -6.39 -20.73 -2.12
N LEU A 24 -5.82 -20.93 -3.30
CA LEU A 24 -4.80 -20.02 -3.86
C LEU A 24 -5.37 -18.63 -4.13
N ASN A 25 -6.59 -18.53 -4.68
CA ASN A 25 -7.26 -17.26 -4.89
C ASN A 25 -7.56 -16.55 -3.55
N PHE A 26 -8.06 -17.29 -2.56
CA PHE A 26 -8.30 -16.75 -1.23
C PHE A 26 -7.00 -16.28 -0.56
N TYR A 27 -5.93 -17.08 -0.65
CA TYR A 27 -4.62 -16.74 -0.12
C TYR A 27 -4.04 -15.48 -0.76
N HIS A 28 -4.15 -15.34 -2.09
CA HIS A 28 -3.71 -14.15 -2.81
C HIS A 28 -4.46 -12.90 -2.34
N SER A 29 -5.78 -12.95 -2.33
CA SER A 29 -6.62 -11.83 -1.87
C SER A 29 -6.39 -11.48 -0.39
N TYR A 30 -6.16 -12.47 0.47
CA TYR A 30 -5.86 -12.26 1.88
C TYR A 30 -4.50 -11.60 2.10
N ASN A 31 -3.47 -12.04 1.35
CA ASN A 31 -2.15 -11.44 1.41
C ASN A 31 -2.11 -10.01 0.89
N ASP A 32 -2.84 -9.69 -0.17
CA ASP A 32 -2.93 -8.32 -0.69
C ASP A 32 -3.47 -7.36 0.38
N GLY A 33 -4.48 -7.79 1.13
CA GLY A 33 -5.02 -7.02 2.25
C GLY A 33 -4.03 -6.81 3.41
N ILE A 34 -3.28 -7.86 3.76
CA ILE A 34 -2.24 -7.76 4.80
C ILE A 34 -1.10 -6.86 4.34
N LEU A 35 -0.62 -7.04 3.11
CA LEU A 35 0.44 -6.22 2.53
C LEU A 35 0.05 -4.74 2.49
N TYR A 36 -1.17 -4.43 2.07
CA TYR A 36 -1.68 -3.08 2.08
C TYR A 36 -1.66 -2.48 3.48
N SER A 37 -2.21 -3.20 4.47
CA SER A 37 -2.23 -2.74 5.86
C SER A 37 -0.83 -2.51 6.44
N GLU A 38 0.10 -3.42 6.17
CA GLU A 38 1.48 -3.33 6.64
C GLU A 38 2.22 -2.15 6.01
N ARG A 39 2.08 -1.97 4.69
CA ARG A 39 2.63 -0.82 3.97
C ARG A 39 2.13 0.50 4.52
N LEU A 40 0.82 0.57 4.76
CA LEU A 40 0.18 1.75 5.34
C LEU A 40 0.71 2.03 6.75
N ASN A 41 0.90 1.00 7.58
CA ASN A 41 1.43 1.15 8.93
C ASN A 41 2.90 1.62 8.93
N GLN A 42 3.74 1.07 8.06
CA GLN A 42 5.12 1.53 7.89
C GLN A 42 5.18 2.99 7.42
N MET A 43 4.33 3.36 6.46
CA MET A 43 4.23 4.75 6.03
C MET A 43 3.76 5.66 7.16
N LYS A 44 2.76 5.24 7.96
CA LYS A 44 2.29 5.99 9.13
C LYS A 44 3.40 6.27 10.12
N GLU A 45 4.23 5.29 10.42
CA GLU A 45 5.35 5.45 11.35
C GLU A 45 6.36 6.48 10.84
N VAL A 46 6.81 6.31 9.59
CA VAL A 46 7.79 7.24 8.97
C VAL A 46 7.23 8.65 8.86
N THR A 47 5.99 8.79 8.40
CA THR A 47 5.37 10.12 8.24
C THR A 47 5.08 10.80 9.55
N THR A 48 4.75 10.05 10.60
CA THR A 48 4.57 10.62 11.96
C THR A 48 5.87 11.23 12.45
N GLN A 49 7.00 10.52 12.35
CA GLN A 49 8.31 11.05 12.73
C GLN A 49 8.72 12.28 11.91
N LEU A 50 8.46 12.26 10.60
CA LEU A 50 8.72 13.40 9.72
C LEU A 50 7.88 14.61 10.15
N PHE A 51 6.59 14.41 10.37
CA PHE A 51 5.66 15.48 10.70
C PHE A 51 5.97 16.10 12.07
N GLU A 52 6.29 15.29 13.08
CA GLU A 52 6.71 15.77 14.40
C GLU A 52 7.99 16.58 14.29
N GLY A 53 9.02 16.06 13.62
CA GLY A 53 10.28 16.79 13.43
C GLY A 53 10.12 18.13 12.69
N LEU A 54 9.19 18.19 11.72
CA LEU A 54 8.88 19.45 11.02
C LEU A 54 8.11 20.44 11.89
N ASN A 55 7.16 19.96 12.66
CA ASN A 55 6.42 20.81 13.58
C ASN A 55 7.35 21.44 14.61
N ASP A 56 8.29 20.67 15.18
CA ASP A 56 9.31 21.17 16.10
C ASP A 56 10.17 22.28 15.49
N VAL A 57 10.55 22.12 14.21
CA VAL A 57 11.30 23.16 13.49
C VAL A 57 10.48 24.44 13.32
N LEU A 58 9.21 24.31 12.94
CA LEU A 58 8.31 25.45 12.77
C LEU A 58 8.03 26.15 14.11
N GLU A 59 7.82 25.40 15.19
CA GLU A 59 7.68 25.97 16.55
C GLU A 59 8.91 26.77 16.96
N LEU A 60 10.11 26.26 16.67
CA LEU A 60 11.36 26.99 16.92
C LEU A 60 11.38 28.31 16.14
N ARG A 61 10.97 28.33 14.86
CA ARG A 61 10.89 29.56 14.05
C ARG A 61 9.90 30.58 14.63
N TRP A 62 8.76 30.08 15.08
CA TRP A 62 7.79 30.91 15.79
C TRP A 62 8.35 31.49 17.09
N ALA A 63 9.07 30.69 17.87
CA ALA A 63 9.72 31.16 19.10
C ALA A 63 10.78 32.24 18.81
N ASP A 64 11.58 32.07 17.75
CA ASP A 64 12.54 33.07 17.29
C ASP A 64 11.83 34.38 16.90
N ALA A 65 10.79 34.32 16.07
CA ALA A 65 10.03 35.48 15.63
C ALA A 65 9.42 36.23 16.85
N ARG A 66 8.85 35.46 17.80
CA ARG A 66 8.29 36.03 19.05
C ARG A 66 9.34 36.70 19.91
N SER A 67 10.52 36.08 20.01
CA SER A 67 11.65 36.63 20.77
C SER A 67 12.07 37.98 20.23
N HIS A 68 12.29 38.08 18.91
CA HIS A 68 12.67 39.33 18.28
C HIS A 68 11.57 40.39 18.34
N THR A 69 10.31 40.00 18.22
CA THR A 69 9.16 40.92 18.42
C THR A 69 9.16 41.52 19.81
N ASN A 70 9.40 40.70 20.84
CA ASN A 70 9.50 41.18 22.24
C ASN A 70 10.71 42.10 22.46
N GLN A 71 11.82 41.87 21.79
CA GLN A 71 13.00 42.74 21.86
C GLN A 71 12.71 44.09 21.20
N LEU A 72 12.06 44.11 20.02
CA LEU A 72 11.65 45.35 19.40
C LEU A 72 10.73 46.17 20.32
N MET A 73 9.73 45.56 20.93
CA MET A 73 8.81 46.22 21.86
C MET A 73 9.49 46.89 23.05
N ARG A 74 10.66 46.38 23.45
CA ARG A 74 11.45 46.92 24.59
C ARG A 74 12.54 47.88 24.17
N SER A 75 12.80 48.06 22.89
CA SER A 75 13.95 48.83 22.38
C SER A 75 13.81 50.35 22.54
N GLY A 76 12.57 50.86 22.67
CA GLY A 76 12.31 52.30 22.77
C GLY A 76 12.62 53.06 21.48
N ILE A 77 12.44 52.46 20.33
CA ILE A 77 12.67 53.07 19.01
C ILE A 77 11.55 54.07 18.70
N HIS A 78 11.96 55.26 18.18
CA HIS A 78 11.06 56.37 17.86
C HIS A 78 11.19 56.85 16.41
N THR A 79 12.21 56.39 15.65
CA THR A 79 12.47 56.82 14.28
C THR A 79 12.69 55.63 13.36
N SER A 80 12.38 55.78 12.06
CA SER A 80 12.66 54.77 11.05
C SER A 80 14.14 54.40 10.99
N GLN A 81 15.04 55.36 11.16
CA GLN A 81 16.48 55.14 11.14
C GLN A 81 16.95 54.28 12.34
N GLU A 82 16.40 54.51 13.53
CA GLU A 82 16.61 53.63 14.71
C GLU A 82 16.10 52.22 14.45
N LEU A 83 14.94 52.07 13.78
CA LEU A 83 14.41 50.76 13.41
C LEU A 83 15.38 50.03 12.47
N TYR A 84 15.84 50.63 11.41
CA TYR A 84 16.80 50.02 10.49
C TYR A 84 18.10 49.62 11.17
N GLN A 85 18.60 50.45 12.06
CA GLN A 85 19.79 50.17 12.84
C GLN A 85 19.55 49.00 13.80
N PHE A 86 18.43 48.97 14.50
CA PHE A 86 18.05 47.87 15.37
C PHE A 86 17.96 46.55 14.60
N ILE A 87 17.26 46.52 13.44
CA ILE A 87 17.13 45.33 12.63
C ILE A 87 18.54 44.85 12.23
N LYS A 88 19.40 45.73 11.74
CA LYS A 88 20.75 45.40 11.32
C LYS A 88 21.58 44.81 12.46
N GLU A 89 21.57 45.46 13.64
CA GLU A 89 22.31 45.00 14.82
C GLU A 89 21.85 43.63 15.28
N GLN A 90 20.50 43.34 15.29
CA GLN A 90 19.97 42.08 15.64
C GLN A 90 20.35 40.98 14.61
N GLU A 91 20.32 41.29 13.30
CA GLU A 91 20.72 40.37 12.26
C GLU A 91 22.21 40.01 12.36
N GLU A 92 23.09 41.00 12.67
CA GLU A 92 24.52 40.79 12.87
C GLU A 92 24.85 39.98 14.12
N VAL A 93 24.21 40.30 15.28
CA VAL A 93 24.42 39.60 16.55
C VAL A 93 23.99 38.14 16.48
N CYS A 94 22.92 37.84 15.73
CA CYS A 94 22.38 36.46 15.58
C CYS A 94 22.95 35.72 14.39
N ASP A 95 23.87 36.33 13.62
CA ASP A 95 24.46 35.77 12.41
C ASP A 95 23.43 35.33 11.37
N MET A 96 22.33 36.09 11.28
CA MET A 96 21.16 35.76 10.47
C MET A 96 21.41 35.67 8.96
N PRO A 97 22.16 36.61 8.36
CA PRO A 97 22.41 36.58 6.92
C PRO A 97 23.12 35.29 6.45
N GLN A 98 24.04 34.76 7.26
CA GLN A 98 24.73 33.50 6.97
C GLN A 98 23.81 32.29 7.06
N LYS A 99 22.72 32.42 7.84
CA LYS A 99 21.67 31.40 8.00
C LYS A 99 20.48 31.60 7.04
N GLY A 100 20.61 32.49 6.05
CA GLY A 100 19.51 32.78 5.12
C GLY A 100 18.26 33.36 5.80
N THR A 101 18.44 34.02 6.94
CA THR A 101 17.36 34.60 7.74
C THR A 101 17.53 36.12 7.81
N SER A 102 16.44 36.87 7.84
CA SER A 102 16.44 38.32 8.06
C SER A 102 15.24 38.73 8.90
N LEU A 103 15.26 39.97 9.40
CA LEU A 103 14.17 40.54 10.16
C LEU A 103 13.33 41.49 9.31
N VAL A 104 12.05 41.54 9.59
CA VAL A 104 11.11 42.44 8.88
C VAL A 104 10.05 42.97 9.83
N ALA A 105 9.74 44.27 9.67
CA ALA A 105 8.58 44.91 10.27
C ALA A 105 7.52 45.21 9.20
N VAL A 106 6.26 45.25 9.59
CA VAL A 106 5.15 45.64 8.71
C VAL A 106 4.33 46.71 9.42
N ASP A 107 3.99 47.77 8.69
CA ASP A 107 3.11 48.83 9.18
C ASP A 107 1.62 48.55 8.92
N THR A 108 0.75 49.39 9.45
CA THR A 108 -0.71 49.32 9.24
C THR A 108 -1.14 49.55 7.78
N ARG A 109 -0.22 50.03 6.92
CA ARG A 109 -0.45 50.21 5.47
C ARG A 109 0.08 49.03 4.65
N GLY A 110 0.70 48.01 5.31
CA GLY A 110 1.27 46.86 4.66
C GLY A 110 2.62 47.11 3.99
N ARG A 111 3.37 48.12 4.40
CA ARG A 111 4.76 48.35 3.94
C ARG A 111 5.73 47.52 4.77
N TYR A 112 6.73 46.96 4.12
CA TYR A 112 7.83 46.25 4.75
C TYR A 112 8.98 47.18 5.10
N TYR A 113 9.58 46.94 6.26
CA TYR A 113 10.79 47.62 6.75
C TYR A 113 11.86 46.58 7.09
N THR A 114 13.01 46.66 6.51
CA THR A 114 14.18 45.77 6.68
C THR A 114 15.40 46.53 7.08
N SER A 115 16.53 45.88 7.33
CA SER A 115 17.83 46.53 7.55
C SER A 115 18.27 47.39 6.36
N SER A 116 17.75 47.14 5.17
CA SER A 116 18.03 47.91 3.95
C SER A 116 17.12 49.12 3.75
N GLY A 117 16.11 49.31 4.61
CA GLY A 117 15.14 50.41 4.53
C GLY A 117 13.71 49.92 4.25
N ALA A 118 12.84 50.88 3.90
CA ALA A 118 11.48 50.62 3.50
C ALA A 118 11.41 49.95 2.12
N MET A 119 10.64 48.89 2.01
CA MET A 119 10.31 48.20 0.76
C MET A 119 8.85 48.50 0.38
N GLY A 120 8.44 48.06 -0.80
CA GLY A 120 7.09 48.26 -1.31
C GLY A 120 6.01 47.64 -0.43
N LEU A 121 4.75 47.77 -0.86
CA LEU A 121 3.59 47.13 -0.21
C LEU A 121 3.69 45.62 -0.28
N THR A 122 3.24 44.95 0.77
CA THR A 122 3.17 43.48 0.77
C THR A 122 2.17 42.97 -0.26
N GLU A 123 2.59 42.00 -1.07
CA GLU A 123 1.70 41.27 -1.99
C GLU A 123 0.62 40.49 -1.25
N ASN A 124 0.83 40.23 0.05
CA ASN A 124 0.01 39.37 0.87
C ASN A 124 -0.75 40.16 1.97
N ILE A 125 -1.19 41.39 1.65
CA ILE A 125 -1.88 42.25 2.60
C ILE A 125 -3.13 41.58 3.23
N ASN A 126 -3.76 40.64 2.50
CA ASN A 126 -4.95 39.93 2.97
C ASN A 126 -4.71 39.10 4.25
N TYR A 127 -3.50 38.66 4.52
CA TYR A 127 -3.17 37.92 5.74
C TYR A 127 -3.26 38.77 7.02
N PHE A 128 -3.30 40.09 6.87
CA PHE A 128 -3.30 41.03 7.98
C PHE A 128 -4.71 41.65 8.24
N PHE A 129 -5.71 41.38 7.42
CA PHE A 129 -7.03 42.04 7.53
C PHE A 129 -7.75 41.74 8.84
N ASP A 130 -7.71 40.52 9.31
CA ASP A 130 -8.36 40.09 10.54
C ASP A 130 -7.48 40.32 11.78
N GLU A 131 -6.34 41.00 11.60
CA GLU A 131 -5.38 41.31 12.66
C GLU A 131 -5.01 40.10 13.54
N PRO A 132 -4.63 38.95 12.95
CA PRO A 132 -4.30 37.76 13.74
C PRO A 132 -3.11 38.02 14.67
N GLU A 133 -3.02 37.27 15.77
CA GLU A 133 -1.90 37.37 16.73
C GLU A 133 -0.57 37.04 16.05
N HIS A 134 -0.58 36.12 15.14
CA HIS A 134 0.60 35.75 14.35
C HIS A 134 0.18 35.33 12.94
N VAL A 135 1.08 35.49 11.99
CA VAL A 135 0.84 35.20 10.58
C VAL A 135 2.06 34.58 9.95
N SER A 136 1.86 33.56 9.11
CA SER A 136 2.90 33.02 8.23
C SER A 136 2.42 33.02 6.78
N PHE A 137 3.32 33.35 5.89
CA PHE A 137 3.04 33.34 4.44
C PHE A 137 4.33 33.19 3.64
N VAL A 138 4.17 32.92 2.36
CA VAL A 138 5.29 32.85 1.41
C VAL A 138 5.38 34.17 0.66
N SER A 139 6.59 34.70 0.55
CA SER A 139 6.87 35.93 -0.19
C SER A 139 8.04 35.72 -1.15
N SER A 140 7.88 36.18 -2.39
CA SER A 140 8.95 36.26 -3.38
C SER A 140 9.57 37.66 -3.49
N SER A 141 8.92 38.66 -2.89
CA SER A 141 9.36 40.08 -2.96
C SER A 141 10.45 40.42 -1.96
N LEU A 142 10.60 39.65 -0.90
CA LEU A 142 11.63 39.82 0.12
C LEU A 142 12.93 39.07 -0.32
N ASN A 143 14.11 39.65 -0.08
CA ASN A 143 15.42 39.08 -0.39
C ASN A 143 15.67 38.74 -1.87
N GLY A 144 15.35 39.66 -2.78
CA GLY A 144 15.86 39.62 -4.14
C GLY A 144 15.31 38.53 -5.05
N GLY A 145 14.05 38.12 -4.86
CA GLY A 145 13.34 37.21 -5.75
C GLY A 145 13.47 35.72 -5.39
N THR A 146 14.10 35.39 -4.28
CA THR A 146 14.06 34.04 -3.71
C THR A 146 12.75 33.80 -2.98
N THR A 147 12.25 32.58 -3.03
CA THR A 147 11.06 32.21 -2.22
C THR A 147 11.44 32.16 -0.76
N ASN A 148 10.72 32.93 0.06
CA ASN A 148 10.95 33.04 1.49
C ASN A 148 9.68 32.70 2.26
N ILE A 149 9.82 32.16 3.47
CA ILE A 149 8.77 32.03 4.44
C ILE A 149 8.90 33.13 5.47
N VAL A 150 7.79 33.76 5.79
CA VAL A 150 7.72 34.85 6.76
C VAL A 150 6.95 34.37 7.98
N PHE A 151 7.50 34.59 9.18
CA PHE A 151 6.88 34.33 10.46
C PHE A 151 6.81 35.64 11.26
N MET A 152 5.62 36.13 11.54
CA MET A 152 5.43 37.41 12.19
C MET A 152 4.46 37.33 13.35
N TYR A 153 4.77 38.06 14.40
CA TYR A 153 3.86 38.33 15.50
C TYR A 153 3.34 39.75 15.45
N ARG A 154 2.08 39.90 15.80
CA ARG A 154 1.47 41.21 16.04
C ARG A 154 2.08 41.84 17.27
N LEU A 155 2.41 43.13 17.19
CA LEU A 155 2.82 43.92 18.33
C LEU A 155 1.65 44.07 19.32
N SER A 156 1.89 44.00 20.60
CA SER A 156 0.83 44.14 21.62
C SER A 156 0.11 45.49 21.55
N SER A 157 0.77 46.50 21.03
CA SER A 157 0.22 47.78 20.61
C SER A 157 1.00 48.27 19.38
N PRO A 158 0.36 48.95 18.41
CA PRO A 158 1.05 49.56 17.30
C PRO A 158 2.16 50.50 17.81
N MET A 159 3.36 50.37 17.21
CA MET A 159 4.50 51.19 17.57
C MET A 159 4.60 52.38 16.62
N GLU A 160 4.40 53.58 17.14
CA GLU A 160 4.49 54.84 16.37
C GLU A 160 5.94 55.26 16.24
N ILE A 161 6.44 55.36 15.00
CA ILE A 161 7.79 55.87 14.70
C ILE A 161 7.70 57.03 13.69
N SER A 162 8.66 57.95 13.70
CA SER A 162 8.74 59.03 12.73
C SER A 162 9.68 58.68 11.58
N ASP A 163 9.29 59.07 10.35
CA ASP A 163 10.11 58.99 9.16
C ASP A 163 10.15 60.39 8.50
N GLY A 164 11.02 61.25 8.97
CA GLY A 164 10.98 62.65 8.67
C GLY A 164 9.72 63.31 9.20
N ASP A 165 8.88 63.83 8.32
CA ASP A 165 7.57 64.46 8.65
C ASP A 165 6.42 63.42 8.68
N ASP A 166 6.65 62.20 8.21
CA ASP A 166 5.63 61.13 8.21
C ASP A 166 5.62 60.34 9.50
N ARG A 167 4.42 59.82 9.89
CA ARG A 167 4.24 58.88 10.97
C ARG A 167 4.00 57.48 10.44
N ILE A 168 4.75 56.52 10.94
CA ILE A 168 4.61 55.08 10.62
C ILE A 168 4.08 54.39 11.85
N SER A 169 3.05 53.58 11.68
CA SER A 169 2.49 52.75 12.76
C SER A 169 2.82 51.28 12.46
N LEU A 170 3.84 50.75 13.14
CA LEU A 170 4.25 49.33 12.97
C LEU A 170 3.26 48.45 13.68
N MET A 171 2.87 47.35 13.02
CA MET A 171 1.84 46.45 13.51
C MET A 171 2.38 45.03 13.72
N TYR A 172 3.26 44.57 12.86
CA TYR A 172 3.86 43.23 12.90
C TYR A 172 5.37 43.31 12.84
N PHE A 173 6.01 42.33 13.51
CA PHE A 173 7.44 42.10 13.43
C PHE A 173 7.77 40.63 13.45
N GLY A 174 8.83 40.23 12.76
CA GLY A 174 9.22 38.83 12.76
C GLY A 174 10.40 38.53 11.86
N THR A 175 10.50 37.26 11.48
CA THR A 175 11.62 36.71 10.72
C THR A 175 11.19 36.34 9.29
N VAL A 176 12.12 36.51 8.35
CA VAL A 176 12.03 36.03 7.00
C VAL A 176 13.12 34.99 6.83
N GLN A 177 12.75 33.81 6.37
CA GLN A 177 13.69 32.71 6.15
C GLN A 177 13.64 32.23 4.72
N ALA A 178 14.81 32.07 4.10
CA ALA A 178 14.89 31.48 2.76
C ALA A 178 14.32 30.05 2.78
N MET A 179 13.41 29.77 1.85
CA MET A 179 12.76 28.44 1.72
C MET A 179 13.80 27.33 1.55
N GLN A 180 14.89 27.62 0.86
CA GLN A 180 15.97 26.66 0.62
C GLN A 180 16.62 26.16 1.92
N GLU A 181 16.74 27.02 2.93
CA GLU A 181 17.28 26.67 4.25
C GLU A 181 16.32 25.79 5.04
N LEU A 182 15.01 26.05 4.95
CA LEU A 182 14.00 25.18 5.52
C LEU A 182 13.89 23.87 4.77
N GLY A 183 14.14 23.87 3.47
CA GLY A 183 14.06 22.70 2.60
C GLY A 183 14.88 21.50 3.08
N GLN A 184 16.01 21.73 3.75
CA GLN A 184 16.82 20.66 4.32
C GLN A 184 16.11 19.85 5.40
N TYR A 185 15.16 20.45 6.12
CA TYR A 185 14.34 19.76 7.15
C TYR A 185 13.16 19.01 6.53
N PHE A 186 12.74 19.39 5.32
CA PHE A 186 11.72 18.67 4.56
C PHE A 186 12.30 17.48 3.77
N ASN A 187 13.62 17.32 3.74
CA ASN A 187 14.25 16.22 3.03
C ASN A 187 14.21 14.95 3.85
N CYS A 188 13.28 14.06 3.49
CA CYS A 188 13.13 12.76 4.13
C CYS A 188 14.04 11.74 3.44
N LYS A 189 15.09 11.27 4.14
CA LYS A 189 16.01 10.23 3.65
C LYS A 189 15.44 8.82 3.74
N ALA A 190 14.21 8.67 4.22
CA ALA A 190 13.55 7.38 4.21
C ALA A 190 13.39 6.86 2.78
N TYR A 191 13.35 5.56 2.64
CA TYR A 191 13.13 4.88 1.37
C TYR A 191 14.16 5.21 0.27
N ASN A 192 15.43 5.46 0.66
CA ASN A 192 16.52 5.76 -0.27
C ASN A 192 16.26 6.99 -1.15
N ASP A 193 15.69 8.05 -0.58
CA ASP A 193 15.32 9.30 -1.27
C ASP A 193 14.26 9.14 -2.39
N ASN A 194 13.58 7.98 -2.49
CA ASN A 194 12.50 7.75 -3.45
C ASN A 194 11.13 8.17 -2.90
N ASN A 195 11.08 9.34 -2.33
CA ASN A 195 9.86 9.96 -1.82
C ASN A 195 9.83 11.44 -2.19
N SER A 196 8.68 12.06 -2.10
CA SER A 196 8.51 13.50 -2.26
C SER A 196 7.74 14.08 -1.10
N VAL A 197 8.22 15.21 -0.58
CA VAL A 197 7.52 15.99 0.43
C VAL A 197 7.08 17.30 -0.18
N TYR A 198 5.80 17.62 -0.04
CA TYR A 198 5.21 18.87 -0.52
C TYR A 198 4.64 19.64 0.67
N VAL A 199 4.83 20.93 0.67
CA VAL A 199 4.11 21.87 1.51
C VAL A 199 3.08 22.57 0.65
N LEU A 200 1.83 22.51 1.04
CA LEU A 200 0.69 22.99 0.28
C LEU A 200 -0.03 24.08 1.08
N ASP A 201 -0.61 25.05 0.37
CA ASP A 201 -1.56 25.99 0.95
C ASP A 201 -2.92 25.32 1.20
N GLN A 202 -3.87 26.07 1.76
CA GLN A 202 -5.24 25.59 2.02
C GLN A 202 -5.97 25.09 0.76
N ASN A 203 -5.60 25.60 -0.43
CA ASN A 203 -6.18 25.26 -1.72
C ASN A 203 -5.47 24.09 -2.41
N GLY A 204 -4.41 23.55 -1.80
CA GLY A 204 -3.57 22.49 -2.38
C GLY A 204 -2.55 23.01 -3.39
N SER A 205 -2.31 24.32 -3.44
CA SER A 205 -1.24 24.87 -4.26
C SER A 205 0.12 24.63 -3.62
N LYS A 206 1.09 24.28 -4.41
CA LYS A 206 2.43 23.94 -3.97
C LYS A 206 3.16 25.20 -3.51
N ILE A 207 3.48 25.24 -2.23
CA ILE A 207 4.37 26.26 -1.62
C ILE A 207 5.82 25.84 -1.81
N PHE A 208 6.10 24.55 -1.52
CA PHE A 208 7.43 23.98 -1.56
C PHE A 208 7.39 22.50 -1.92
N SER A 209 8.44 22.01 -2.58
CA SER A 209 8.67 20.57 -2.72
C SER A 209 10.13 20.25 -2.40
N SER A 210 10.33 19.23 -1.56
CA SER A 210 11.66 18.70 -1.31
C SER A 210 11.91 17.60 -2.31
N ASN A 211 12.59 17.74 -3.35
CA ASN A 211 13.30 16.65 -4.04
C ASN A 211 13.74 16.99 -5.43
N SER A 212 14.77 16.25 -5.83
CA SER A 212 15.28 16.15 -7.19
C SER A 212 14.30 15.45 -8.16
N ILE A 213 13.31 14.68 -7.65
CA ILE A 213 12.31 13.99 -8.46
C ILE A 213 10.94 14.58 -8.14
N GLU A 214 10.40 15.35 -9.06
CA GLU A 214 9.05 15.90 -8.94
C GLU A 214 8.03 14.85 -9.39
N LEU A 215 7.51 14.06 -8.43
CA LEU A 215 6.53 13.00 -8.71
C LEU A 215 5.17 13.57 -9.15
N ILE A 216 4.80 14.75 -8.67
CA ILE A 216 3.62 15.48 -9.12
C ILE A 216 4.04 16.73 -9.85
N SER A 217 3.83 16.77 -11.16
CA SER A 217 4.00 17.96 -11.99
C SER A 217 2.77 18.86 -11.86
N GLY A 218 3.00 20.18 -11.79
CA GLY A 218 1.91 21.16 -11.71
C GLY A 218 1.88 21.92 -10.39
N HIS A 219 1.16 23.05 -10.41
CA HIS A 219 1.15 23.97 -9.28
C HIS A 219 0.15 23.55 -8.19
N ASN A 220 -0.98 22.96 -8.56
CA ASN A 220 -2.01 22.54 -7.61
C ASN A 220 -2.05 21.01 -7.48
N VAL A 221 -1.57 20.52 -6.34
CA VAL A 221 -1.48 19.09 -6.02
C VAL A 221 -2.85 18.45 -5.81
N TYR A 222 -3.80 19.17 -5.19
CA TYR A 222 -5.15 18.63 -4.98
C TYR A 222 -5.87 18.36 -6.31
N SER A 223 -5.60 19.16 -7.35
CA SER A 223 -6.16 18.90 -8.68
C SER A 223 -5.64 17.61 -9.30
N VAL A 224 -4.38 17.25 -9.03
CA VAL A 224 -3.78 15.99 -9.48
C VAL A 224 -4.33 14.82 -8.67
N LEU A 225 -4.41 14.94 -7.34
CA LEU A 225 -4.98 13.91 -6.47
C LEU A 225 -6.43 13.56 -6.84
N ARG A 226 -7.24 14.53 -7.25
CA ARG A 226 -8.62 14.27 -7.73
C ARG A 226 -8.68 13.46 -9.01
N GLN A 227 -7.65 13.50 -9.84
CA GLN A 227 -7.60 12.81 -11.13
C GLN A 227 -6.97 11.42 -11.04
N MET A 228 -6.35 11.07 -9.91
CA MET A 228 -5.78 9.76 -9.68
C MET A 228 -6.85 8.68 -9.60
N GLU A 229 -6.51 7.47 -10.01
CA GLU A 229 -7.34 6.29 -9.82
C GLU A 229 -7.12 5.74 -8.40
N TYR A 230 -8.16 5.77 -7.58
CA TYR A 230 -8.09 5.33 -6.19
C TYR A 230 -8.30 3.84 -6.05
N LEU A 231 -7.52 3.21 -5.19
CA LEU A 231 -7.61 1.80 -4.88
C LEU A 231 -8.39 1.58 -3.56
N HIS A 232 -8.83 0.35 -3.33
CA HIS A 232 -9.52 -0.07 -2.10
C HIS A 232 -10.79 0.73 -1.73
N GLY A 233 -11.45 1.33 -2.74
CA GLY A 233 -12.72 2.04 -2.56
C GLY A 233 -12.62 3.41 -1.90
N SER A 234 -11.41 3.96 -1.75
CA SER A 234 -11.19 5.35 -1.30
C SER A 234 -11.38 6.34 -2.46
N ASN A 235 -11.42 7.63 -2.15
CA ASN A 235 -11.36 8.73 -3.09
C ASN A 235 -10.76 9.97 -2.42
N PHE A 236 -10.44 11.00 -3.22
CA PHE A 236 -9.83 12.22 -2.71
C PHE A 236 -10.73 12.96 -1.70
N GLU A 237 -12.03 13.01 -1.94
CA GLU A 237 -13.00 13.69 -1.07
C GLU A 237 -13.05 13.05 0.32
N GLN A 238 -13.02 11.73 0.40
CA GLN A 238 -12.95 11.01 1.67
C GLN A 238 -11.63 11.28 2.40
N THR A 239 -10.50 11.26 1.68
CA THR A 239 -9.19 11.59 2.23
C THR A 239 -9.16 13.03 2.77
N GLN A 240 -9.76 13.97 2.04
CA GLN A 240 -9.85 15.38 2.47
C GLN A 240 -10.77 15.53 3.69
N GLN A 241 -11.87 14.78 3.76
CA GLN A 241 -12.76 14.76 4.92
C GLN A 241 -12.05 14.19 6.15
N GLU A 242 -11.27 13.13 5.99
CA GLU A 242 -10.44 12.55 7.05
C GLU A 242 -9.38 13.55 7.54
N LEU A 243 -8.69 14.22 6.63
CA LEU A 243 -7.74 15.28 6.94
C LEU A 243 -8.38 16.40 7.76
N ASN A 244 -9.55 16.88 7.35
CA ASN A 244 -10.26 17.96 8.05
C ASN A 244 -10.78 17.53 9.43
N SER A 245 -11.13 16.25 9.60
CA SER A 245 -11.68 15.74 10.86
C SER A 245 -10.60 15.35 11.87
N ASN A 246 -9.50 14.77 11.39
CA ASN A 246 -8.46 14.15 12.22
C ASN A 246 -7.12 14.89 12.18
N GLY A 247 -6.99 15.90 11.30
CA GLY A 247 -5.72 16.62 11.06
C GLY A 247 -4.69 15.82 10.26
N ILE A 248 -4.98 14.53 9.98
CA ILE A 248 -4.11 13.64 9.20
C ILE A 248 -4.95 12.65 8.40
N ALA A 249 -4.52 12.36 7.18
CA ALA A 249 -5.16 11.37 6.32
C ALA A 249 -4.10 10.56 5.56
N TYR A 250 -4.44 9.31 5.25
CA TYR A 250 -3.59 8.38 4.49
C TYR A 250 -4.40 7.74 3.37
N SER A 251 -3.79 7.61 2.21
CA SER A 251 -4.45 6.95 1.07
C SER A 251 -3.44 6.37 0.11
N ASN A 252 -3.93 5.60 -0.88
CA ASN A 252 -3.16 5.17 -2.02
C ASN A 252 -3.95 5.39 -3.30
N ALA A 253 -3.23 5.71 -4.36
CA ALA A 253 -3.82 5.96 -5.67
C ALA A 253 -2.80 5.68 -6.77
N VAL A 254 -3.29 5.47 -7.98
CA VAL A 254 -2.47 5.24 -9.18
C VAL A 254 -2.37 6.52 -9.99
N LEU A 255 -1.15 6.92 -10.32
CA LEU A 255 -0.83 8.01 -11.23
C LEU A 255 0.06 7.46 -12.35
N ASP A 256 -0.34 7.66 -13.60
CA ASP A 256 0.41 7.20 -14.79
C ASP A 256 0.77 5.69 -14.79
N GLY A 257 -0.10 4.87 -14.17
CA GLY A 257 0.08 3.42 -14.08
C GLY A 257 0.98 2.94 -12.93
N GLU A 258 1.49 3.83 -12.12
CA GLU A 258 2.27 3.52 -10.92
C GLU A 258 1.44 3.81 -9.65
N GLU A 259 1.45 2.87 -8.70
CA GLU A 259 0.76 3.03 -7.42
C GLU A 259 1.62 3.84 -6.46
N TYR A 260 1.00 4.83 -5.81
CA TYR A 260 1.59 5.68 -4.80
C TYR A 260 0.82 5.59 -3.49
N TYR A 261 1.54 5.59 -2.39
CA TYR A 261 1.01 5.87 -1.06
C TYR A 261 1.26 7.32 -0.73
N TYR A 262 0.28 8.00 -0.13
CA TYR A 262 0.48 9.36 0.35
C TYR A 262 -0.17 9.61 1.70
N ALA A 263 0.44 10.53 2.45
CA ALA A 263 -0.07 11.05 3.70
C ALA A 263 -0.25 12.56 3.58
N LEU A 264 -1.33 13.08 4.14
CA LEU A 264 -1.60 14.50 4.31
C LEU A 264 -1.69 14.81 5.80
N ARG A 265 -1.10 15.91 6.25
CA ARG A 265 -1.24 16.40 7.62
C ARG A 265 -1.31 17.91 7.64
N HIS A 266 -2.30 18.45 8.38
CA HIS A 266 -2.29 19.86 8.73
C HIS A 266 -1.16 20.18 9.70
N LEU A 267 -0.46 21.31 9.47
CA LEU A 267 0.55 21.81 10.39
C LEU A 267 -0.13 22.73 11.39
N ASP A 268 0.02 22.44 12.68
CA ASP A 268 -0.65 23.16 13.76
C ASP A 268 -0.22 24.63 13.88
N THR A 269 0.97 24.92 13.39
CA THR A 269 1.62 26.25 13.51
C THR A 269 1.49 27.12 12.26
N ALA A 270 0.91 26.59 11.20
CA ALA A 270 0.71 27.32 9.94
C ALA A 270 -0.51 26.76 9.20
N ASP A 271 -1.21 27.59 8.43
CA ASP A 271 -2.34 27.16 7.60
C ASP A 271 -1.90 26.35 6.38
N TRP A 272 -0.96 25.43 6.59
CA TRP A 272 -0.38 24.60 5.54
C TRP A 272 -0.72 23.14 5.74
N THR A 273 -0.70 22.42 4.63
CA THR A 273 -0.80 20.96 4.63
C THR A 273 0.52 20.38 4.14
N LEU A 274 1.08 19.50 4.95
CA LEU A 274 2.23 18.70 4.55
C LEU A 274 1.74 17.44 3.84
N MET A 275 2.31 17.14 2.69
CA MET A 275 2.05 15.92 1.94
C MET A 275 3.35 15.14 1.78
N PHE A 276 3.31 13.88 2.16
CA PHE A 276 4.34 12.89 1.86
C PHE A 276 3.83 11.94 0.79
N LEU A 277 4.61 11.70 -0.25
CA LEU A 277 4.26 10.83 -1.37
C LEU A 277 5.40 9.85 -1.64
N ILE A 278 5.06 8.58 -1.83
CA ILE A 278 6.02 7.51 -2.11
C ILE A 278 5.45 6.48 -3.08
N PRO A 279 6.22 6.00 -4.09
CA PRO A 279 5.83 4.86 -4.90
C PRO A 279 5.70 3.58 -4.05
N SER A 280 4.68 2.77 -4.33
CA SER A 280 4.40 1.56 -3.55
C SER A 280 5.54 0.55 -3.59
N SER A 281 6.30 0.54 -4.67
CA SER A 281 7.48 -0.32 -4.87
C SER A 281 8.58 -0.13 -3.82
N TYR A 282 8.67 1.07 -3.19
CA TYR A 282 9.67 1.37 -2.16
C TYR A 282 9.20 1.16 -0.72
N VAL A 283 7.87 1.14 -0.49
CA VAL A 283 7.32 0.98 0.88
C VAL A 283 7.52 -0.44 1.42
N ALA A 284 7.77 -1.43 0.58
CA ALA A 284 7.61 -2.83 0.97
C ALA A 284 8.79 -3.76 0.64
N VAL A 285 10.01 -3.23 0.49
CA VAL A 285 11.17 -4.05 0.08
C VAL A 285 11.39 -5.27 0.99
N ASN A 286 11.13 -5.17 2.29
CA ASN A 286 11.32 -6.27 3.23
C ASN A 286 10.10 -7.19 3.35
N THR A 287 8.89 -6.65 3.19
CA THR A 287 7.63 -7.41 3.38
C THR A 287 7.27 -8.23 2.15
N VAL A 288 7.55 -7.73 0.95
CA VAL A 288 7.33 -8.45 -0.32
C VAL A 288 8.16 -9.74 -0.36
N ASN A 289 9.44 -9.70 0.03
CA ASN A 289 10.28 -10.89 0.06
C ASN A 289 9.77 -11.99 1.00
N LEU A 290 9.18 -11.62 2.15
CA LEU A 290 8.58 -12.57 3.09
C LEU A 290 7.30 -13.20 2.52
N VAL A 291 6.44 -12.41 1.90
CA VAL A 291 5.18 -12.88 1.31
C VAL A 291 5.44 -13.75 0.08
N ASP A 292 6.34 -13.34 -0.81
CA ASP A 292 6.73 -14.13 -1.98
C ASP A 292 7.36 -15.47 -1.57
N THR A 293 8.22 -15.47 -0.55
CA THR A 293 8.82 -16.71 -0.02
C THR A 293 7.75 -17.61 0.59
N THR A 294 6.84 -17.05 1.40
CA THR A 294 5.75 -17.83 2.01
C THR A 294 4.77 -18.34 0.95
N GLY A 295 4.42 -17.53 -0.04
CA GLY A 295 3.60 -17.91 -1.19
C GLY A 295 4.23 -19.04 -2.00
N SER A 296 5.53 -18.98 -2.27
CA SER A 296 6.27 -20.02 -2.96
C SER A 296 6.27 -21.34 -2.18
N ILE A 297 6.44 -21.30 -0.85
CA ILE A 297 6.37 -22.49 0.02
C ILE A 297 4.98 -23.12 -0.03
N ILE A 298 3.93 -22.33 0.07
CA ILE A 298 2.53 -22.80 0.02
C ILE A 298 2.20 -23.40 -1.35
N MET A 299 2.63 -22.78 -2.45
CA MET A 299 2.45 -23.29 -3.81
C MET A 299 3.17 -24.64 -3.99
N THR A 300 4.39 -24.75 -3.49
CA THR A 300 5.17 -25.99 -3.52
C THR A 300 4.47 -27.08 -2.72
N PHE A 301 3.99 -26.76 -1.52
CA PHE A 301 3.24 -27.71 -0.68
C PHE A 301 1.94 -28.16 -1.34
N ALA A 302 1.16 -27.26 -1.92
CA ALA A 302 -0.06 -27.58 -2.65
C ALA A 302 0.21 -28.48 -3.86
N GLY A 303 1.28 -28.22 -4.61
CA GLY A 303 1.76 -29.06 -5.71
C GLY A 303 2.12 -30.47 -5.25
N VAL A 304 2.88 -30.61 -4.17
CA VAL A 304 3.23 -31.91 -3.58
C VAL A 304 1.98 -32.68 -3.15
N MET A 305 1.03 -32.02 -2.46
CA MET A 305 -0.22 -32.65 -2.03
C MET A 305 -1.04 -33.15 -3.23
N LEU A 306 -1.08 -32.39 -4.32
CA LEU A 306 -1.81 -32.78 -5.53
C LEU A 306 -1.17 -34.03 -6.17
N VAL A 307 0.15 -34.08 -6.26
CA VAL A 307 0.91 -35.26 -6.75
C VAL A 307 0.63 -36.49 -5.88
N LEU A 308 0.63 -36.31 -4.54
CA LEU A 308 0.31 -37.40 -3.61
C LEU A 308 -1.14 -37.91 -3.78
N CYS A 309 -2.11 -37.01 -3.96
CA CYS A 309 -3.50 -37.39 -4.23
C CYS A 309 -3.64 -38.18 -5.52
N VAL A 310 -3.03 -37.72 -6.61
CA VAL A 310 -3.04 -38.42 -7.91
C VAL A 310 -2.35 -39.79 -7.78
N GLY A 311 -1.21 -39.83 -7.10
CA GLY A 311 -0.47 -41.09 -6.81
C GLY A 311 -1.32 -42.08 -6.01
N PHE A 312 -2.01 -41.60 -4.98
CA PHE A 312 -2.89 -42.44 -4.18
C PHE A 312 -4.06 -43.01 -5.00
N VAL A 313 -4.74 -42.18 -5.79
CA VAL A 313 -5.81 -42.62 -6.70
C VAL A 313 -5.29 -43.68 -7.69
N TYR A 314 -4.11 -43.45 -8.27
CA TYR A 314 -3.48 -44.43 -9.17
C TYR A 314 -3.20 -45.77 -8.49
N LEU A 315 -2.69 -45.75 -7.25
CA LEU A 315 -2.43 -46.97 -6.47
C LEU A 315 -3.73 -47.75 -6.17
N VAL A 316 -4.81 -47.04 -5.79
CA VAL A 316 -6.13 -47.65 -5.56
C VAL A 316 -6.67 -48.30 -6.82
N LEU A 317 -6.63 -47.59 -7.95
CA LEU A 317 -7.08 -48.14 -9.25
C LEU A 317 -6.25 -49.36 -9.66
N ARG A 318 -4.95 -49.31 -9.51
CA ARG A 318 -4.03 -50.43 -9.80
C ARG A 318 -4.29 -51.63 -8.89
N SER A 319 -4.58 -51.40 -7.62
CA SER A 319 -4.94 -52.47 -6.68
C SER A 319 -6.23 -53.19 -7.11
N GLN A 320 -7.24 -52.44 -7.50
CA GLN A 320 -8.50 -52.99 -7.98
C GLN A 320 -8.39 -53.73 -9.28
N GLN A 321 -7.59 -53.22 -10.24
CA GLN A 321 -7.30 -53.98 -11.49
C GLN A 321 -6.66 -55.32 -11.17
N LYS A 322 -5.73 -55.41 -10.20
CA LYS A 322 -5.13 -56.67 -9.80
C LYS A 322 -6.16 -57.63 -9.18
N GLU A 323 -7.09 -57.14 -8.38
CA GLU A 323 -8.15 -57.96 -7.80
C GLU A 323 -9.12 -58.44 -8.86
N ALA A 324 -9.53 -57.60 -9.78
CA ALA A 324 -10.38 -58.02 -10.94
C ALA A 324 -9.70 -59.09 -11.80
N LEU A 325 -8.40 -58.94 -12.09
CA LEU A 325 -7.65 -59.96 -12.85
C LEU A 325 -7.53 -61.30 -12.07
N ARG A 326 -7.37 -61.22 -10.76
CA ARG A 326 -7.39 -62.43 -9.88
C ARG A 326 -8.75 -63.12 -9.88
N ALA A 327 -9.82 -62.34 -9.80
CA ALA A 327 -11.16 -62.90 -9.90
C ALA A 327 -11.46 -63.53 -11.23
N GLU A 328 -11.02 -62.94 -12.36
CA GLU A 328 -11.13 -63.47 -13.69
C GLU A 328 -10.35 -64.81 -13.85
N ARG A 329 -9.10 -64.84 -13.38
CA ARG A 329 -8.29 -66.07 -13.37
C ARG A 329 -8.92 -67.20 -12.56
N ASN A 330 -9.49 -66.87 -11.41
CA ASN A 330 -10.19 -67.83 -10.59
C ASN A 330 -11.47 -68.35 -11.25
N ASN A 331 -12.20 -67.50 -11.95
CA ASN A 331 -13.38 -67.90 -12.71
C ASN A 331 -12.97 -68.77 -13.91
N THR A 332 -11.88 -68.48 -14.61
CA THR A 332 -11.37 -69.30 -15.71
C THR A 332 -10.97 -70.69 -15.22
N ARG A 333 -10.24 -70.79 -14.08
CA ARG A 333 -9.91 -72.07 -13.47
C ARG A 333 -11.13 -72.90 -13.10
N ARG A 334 -12.14 -72.28 -12.49
CA ARG A 334 -13.40 -72.98 -12.18
C ARG A 334 -14.13 -73.46 -13.41
N MET A 335 -14.09 -72.71 -14.49
CA MET A 335 -14.66 -73.14 -15.78
C MET A 335 -13.92 -74.34 -16.38
N GLU A 336 -12.58 -74.32 -16.29
CA GLU A 336 -11.74 -75.41 -16.72
C GLU A 336 -11.99 -76.71 -15.91
N GLU A 337 -12.10 -76.58 -14.56
CA GLU A 337 -12.48 -77.69 -13.68
C GLU A 337 -13.86 -78.24 -13.99
N LEU A 338 -14.85 -77.36 -14.17
CA LEU A 338 -16.23 -77.75 -14.56
C LEU A 338 -16.24 -78.47 -15.92
N ASN A 339 -15.51 -77.99 -16.89
CA ASN A 339 -15.41 -78.61 -18.21
C ASN A 339 -14.76 -80.02 -18.11
N SER A 340 -13.69 -80.19 -17.33
CA SER A 340 -13.07 -81.51 -17.12
C SER A 340 -14.03 -82.50 -16.43
N ILE A 341 -14.78 -82.04 -15.46
CA ILE A 341 -15.82 -82.86 -14.81
C ILE A 341 -16.94 -83.23 -15.80
N LEU A 342 -17.33 -82.29 -16.66
CA LEU A 342 -18.36 -82.54 -17.65
C LEU A 342 -17.88 -83.57 -18.70
N GLU A 343 -16.63 -83.47 -19.16
CA GLU A 343 -16.02 -84.45 -20.07
C GLU A 343 -15.94 -85.84 -19.43
N ALA A 344 -15.53 -85.94 -18.18
CA ALA A 344 -15.50 -87.20 -17.45
C ALA A 344 -16.91 -87.80 -17.32
N LYS A 345 -17.94 -87.00 -17.01
CA LYS A 345 -19.33 -87.37 -16.94
C LYS A 345 -19.87 -87.84 -18.32
N ASN A 346 -19.53 -87.14 -19.37
CA ASN A 346 -19.90 -87.54 -20.74
C ASN A 346 -19.28 -88.88 -21.15
N GLU A 347 -18.04 -89.15 -20.78
CA GLU A 347 -17.38 -90.41 -21.05
C GLU A 347 -18.02 -91.55 -20.26
N GLN A 348 -18.35 -91.32 -18.96
CA GLN A 348 -19.13 -92.30 -18.16
C GLN A 348 -20.49 -92.59 -18.77
N LEU A 349 -21.22 -91.59 -19.27
CA LEU A 349 -22.51 -91.76 -19.99
C LEU A 349 -22.34 -92.55 -21.27
N ARG A 350 -21.28 -92.29 -22.03
CA ARG A 350 -20.95 -93.07 -23.25
C ARG A 350 -20.68 -94.52 -22.92
N GLN A 351 -19.89 -94.82 -21.91
CA GLN A 351 -19.63 -96.19 -21.47
C GLN A 351 -20.92 -96.88 -21.03
N ALA A 352 -21.72 -96.25 -20.17
CA ALA A 352 -23.03 -96.80 -19.72
C ALA A 352 -23.99 -97.03 -20.87
N ASN A 353 -24.08 -96.10 -21.88
CA ASN A 353 -24.88 -96.32 -23.06
C ASN A 353 -24.37 -97.53 -23.94
N THR A 354 -23.03 -97.69 -24.05
CA THR A 354 -22.44 -98.84 -24.76
C THR A 354 -22.72 -100.14 -24.01
N GLU A 355 -22.68 -100.20 -22.73
CA GLU A 355 -23.10 -101.37 -21.89
C GLU A 355 -24.59 -101.71 -22.07
N ILE A 356 -25.46 -100.70 -22.02
CA ILE A 356 -26.86 -100.85 -22.24
C ILE A 356 -27.17 -101.43 -23.67
N GLU A 357 -26.47 -100.90 -24.67
CA GLU A 357 -26.63 -101.39 -26.01
C GLU A 357 -26.11 -102.82 -26.22
N ASN A 358 -25.04 -103.16 -25.58
CA ASN A 358 -24.51 -104.53 -25.54
C ASN A 358 -25.46 -105.46 -24.81
N ALA A 359 -26.00 -105.09 -23.65
CA ALA A 359 -27.00 -105.85 -22.92
C ALA A 359 -28.32 -106.03 -23.70
N ARG A 360 -28.75 -105.02 -24.42
CA ARG A 360 -29.90 -105.09 -25.35
C ARG A 360 -29.70 -106.10 -26.50
N ARG A 361 -28.48 -105.98 -27.14
CA ARG A 361 -28.15 -107.00 -28.24
C ARG A 361 -28.09 -108.42 -27.68
N ALA A 362 -27.54 -108.62 -26.47
CA ALA A 362 -27.52 -109.94 -25.83
C ALA A 362 -28.95 -110.44 -25.52
N ALA A 363 -29.83 -109.55 -25.00
CA ALA A 363 -31.22 -109.86 -24.79
C ALA A 363 -31.99 -110.18 -26.07
N GLU A 364 -31.70 -109.46 -27.16
CA GLU A 364 -32.31 -109.70 -28.51
C GLU A 364 -31.86 -111.07 -29.09
N VAL A 365 -30.58 -111.42 -28.88
CA VAL A 365 -30.02 -112.71 -29.30
C VAL A 365 -30.66 -113.83 -28.46
N ALA A 366 -30.76 -113.71 -27.17
CA ALA A 366 -31.43 -114.65 -26.26
C ALA A 366 -32.92 -114.86 -26.58
N ASN A 367 -33.60 -113.74 -26.97
CA ASN A 367 -35.00 -113.77 -27.32
C ASN A 367 -35.23 -114.49 -28.69
N LYS A 368 -34.30 -114.27 -29.70
CA LYS A 368 -34.30 -114.99 -30.95
C LYS A 368 -34.03 -116.48 -30.75
N ALA A 369 -33.08 -116.87 -29.93
CA ALA A 369 -32.84 -118.23 -29.56
C ALA A 369 -34.08 -118.91 -28.99
N LYS A 370 -34.77 -118.21 -28.11
CA LYS A 370 -36.04 -118.71 -27.48
C LYS A 370 -37.20 -118.91 -28.48
N THR A 371 -37.28 -118.02 -29.54
CA THR A 371 -38.33 -118.18 -30.58
C THR A 371 -37.96 -119.23 -31.66
N THR A 372 -36.74 -119.71 -31.74
CA THR A 372 -36.33 -120.82 -32.65
C THR A 372 -36.53 -122.20 -32.01
N PHE A 373 -36.71 -122.22 -30.64
CA PHE A 373 -36.95 -123.49 -29.91
C PHE A 373 -38.44 -123.75 -29.51
N LEU A 374 -39.35 -122.91 -29.93
CA LEU A 374 -40.78 -123.09 -29.92
C LEU A 374 -41.31 -123.41 -31.38
#